data_73a6ddd08f43fd190239305f32da9b11
#
_entry.id   73a6ddd08f43fd190239305f32da9b11
#
_cell.length_a   1.000
_cell.length_b   1.000
_cell.length_c   1.000
_cell.angle_alpha   90.00
_cell.angle_beta   90.00
_cell.angle_gamma   90.00
#
_symmetry.space_group_name_H-M   'P 1'
#
loop_
_entity.id
_entity.type
_entity.pdbx_description
1 polymer ?
#
loop_
_entity_poly.entity_id
_entity_poly.type
_entity_poly.pdbx_seq_one_letter_code
_entity_poly.pdbx_strand_id
1 'polypeptide(L)'
;MGVYFDESNKLDQFNADYSYYGAYGGTDASMAKVVKQVRNIFKQCNSFSELHFREYTKDNLVKKYFQTLHTVINENVQINILTVNNKDALYAAQRIGLTTTELRNLFYIKIPERLFYGMTRDLSSQESGMVRVKIKVDQNDEYDKLFLETKIIEQMNAHSAYRNKNYRVVNVLSQNSVKSIPLQIVDTFMGIVIFLLEQNYLESSNTAKIKSDLIYRFLIEGNNLINFQRQIKLYKWTGHEELTSINISDYVSPFMAYKAAYDSQEIIRIQKIMVENPVMPLKELRLKVGYPNTMKNTLIGYKDQIEGRGRNYSIL
;
A
#
# COMPACT_ATOMS: atom_id res chain seq x y z
N MET A 1 -16.32 4.69 13.47
CA MET A 1 -15.11 4.14 12.85
C MET A 1 -15.37 3.83 11.39
N GLY A 2 -14.46 4.22 10.50
CA GLY A 2 -14.50 3.87 9.08
C GLY A 2 -13.47 2.78 8.76
N VAL A 3 -13.87 1.78 7.96
CA VAL A 3 -12.99 0.73 7.43
C VAL A 3 -13.20 0.64 5.93
N TYR A 4 -12.10 0.49 5.18
CA TYR A 4 -12.08 0.41 3.72
C TYR A 4 -11.33 -0.84 3.31
N PHE A 5 -11.87 -1.56 2.33
CA PHE A 5 -11.35 -2.85 1.90
C PHE A 5 -11.16 -2.89 0.39
N ASP A 6 -10.04 -3.47 -0.02
CA ASP A 6 -9.69 -3.70 -1.42
C ASP A 6 -8.91 -5.01 -1.57
N GLU A 7 -8.85 -5.54 -2.79
CA GLU A 7 -8.15 -6.77 -3.14
C GLU A 7 -7.20 -6.59 -4.33
N SER A 8 -6.16 -7.39 -4.37
CA SER A 8 -5.23 -7.46 -5.50
C SER A 8 -4.91 -8.91 -5.84
N ASN A 9 -4.99 -9.24 -7.12
CA ASN A 9 -4.92 -10.58 -7.68
C ASN A 9 -6.05 -11.49 -7.16
N LYS A 10 -6.75 -12.15 -8.07
CA LYS A 10 -7.80 -13.11 -7.72
C LYS A 10 -7.20 -14.51 -7.51
N LEU A 11 -7.80 -15.31 -6.64
CA LEU A 11 -7.37 -16.68 -6.35
C LEU A 11 -7.22 -17.58 -7.57
N ASP A 12 -7.97 -17.32 -8.62
CA ASP A 12 -7.99 -18.06 -9.88
C ASP A 12 -7.31 -17.30 -11.03
N GLN A 13 -6.58 -16.24 -10.72
CA GLN A 13 -5.85 -15.48 -11.73
C GLN A 13 -4.68 -16.30 -12.25
N PHE A 14 -4.68 -16.57 -13.56
CA PHE A 14 -3.57 -17.23 -14.22
C PHE A 14 -2.28 -16.43 -14.05
N ASN A 15 -1.20 -17.09 -13.65
CA ASN A 15 0.12 -16.50 -13.34
C ASN A 15 0.23 -15.68 -12.04
N ALA A 16 -0.74 -15.73 -11.13
CA ALA A 16 -0.58 -15.17 -9.80
C ALA A 16 -0.37 -16.29 -8.76
N ASP A 17 0.80 -16.34 -8.14
CA ASP A 17 1.08 -17.30 -7.07
C ASP A 17 0.37 -16.91 -5.76
N TYR A 18 0.10 -15.62 -5.57
CA TYR A 18 -0.51 -15.06 -4.36
C TYR A 18 -1.66 -14.13 -4.68
N SER A 19 -2.66 -14.15 -3.80
CA SER A 19 -3.72 -13.15 -3.70
C SER A 19 -3.53 -12.32 -2.45
N TYR A 20 -3.89 -11.03 -2.53
CA TYR A 20 -3.71 -10.06 -1.46
C TYR A 20 -5.02 -9.35 -1.15
N TYR A 21 -5.24 -9.11 0.13
CA TYR A 21 -6.43 -8.44 0.63
C TYR A 21 -6.00 -7.38 1.64
N GLY A 22 -6.48 -6.16 1.46
CA GLY A 22 -6.12 -5.01 2.29
C GLY A 22 -7.32 -4.40 2.99
N ALA A 23 -7.14 -4.01 4.25
CA ALA A 23 -8.09 -3.21 5.00
C ALA A 23 -7.37 -1.99 5.60
N TYR A 24 -7.98 -0.81 5.45
CA TYR A 24 -7.51 0.46 5.97
C TYR A 24 -8.60 1.11 6.82
N GLY A 25 -8.27 1.58 8.00
CA GLY A 25 -9.28 2.19 8.85
C GLY A 25 -8.75 2.95 10.05
N GLY A 26 -9.69 3.62 10.71
CA GLY A 26 -9.44 4.43 11.89
C GLY A 26 -10.70 5.06 12.45
N THR A 27 -10.55 5.95 13.43
CA THR A 27 -11.68 6.74 13.95
C THR A 27 -12.25 7.66 12.87
N ASP A 28 -13.51 8.04 12.97
CA ASP A 28 -14.13 8.95 12.01
C ASP A 28 -13.38 10.30 11.94
N ALA A 29 -12.82 10.76 13.06
CA ALA A 29 -12.02 11.98 13.13
C ALA A 29 -10.68 11.83 12.37
N SER A 30 -9.92 10.74 12.61
CA SER A 30 -8.67 10.47 11.90
C SER A 30 -8.89 10.33 10.40
N MET A 31 -9.94 9.59 10.02
CA MET A 31 -10.28 9.39 8.61
C MET A 31 -10.66 10.69 7.90
N ALA A 32 -11.48 11.53 8.54
CA ALA A 32 -11.86 12.85 8.00
C ALA A 32 -10.64 13.77 7.84
N LYS A 33 -9.73 13.76 8.83
CA LYS A 33 -8.49 14.53 8.80
C LYS A 33 -7.60 14.11 7.61
N VAL A 34 -7.36 12.81 7.46
CA VAL A 34 -6.57 12.26 6.33
C VAL A 34 -7.18 12.65 5.00
N VAL A 35 -8.49 12.43 4.80
CA VAL A 35 -9.17 12.77 3.55
C VAL A 35 -9.03 14.25 3.21
N LYS A 36 -9.17 15.13 4.21
CA LYS A 36 -9.00 16.59 4.02
C LYS A 36 -7.57 16.94 3.59
N GLN A 37 -6.57 16.38 4.27
CA GLN A 37 -5.16 16.64 3.98
C GLN A 37 -4.76 16.11 2.59
N VAL A 38 -5.18 14.90 2.24
CA VAL A 38 -4.88 14.30 0.92
C VAL A 38 -5.55 15.10 -0.21
N ARG A 39 -6.78 15.57 -0.02
CA ARG A 39 -7.42 16.49 -0.99
C ARG A 39 -6.63 17.78 -1.19
N ASN A 40 -6.06 18.33 -0.13
CA ASN A 40 -5.21 19.52 -0.24
C ASN A 40 -3.92 19.23 -1.00
N ILE A 41 -3.30 18.06 -0.77
CA ILE A 41 -2.12 17.61 -1.53
C ILE A 41 -2.46 17.52 -3.03
N PHE A 42 -3.59 16.92 -3.39
CA PHE A 42 -4.04 16.83 -4.79
C PHE A 42 -4.19 18.20 -5.44
N LYS A 43 -4.77 19.15 -4.70
CA LYS A 43 -4.88 20.55 -5.16
C LYS A 43 -3.51 21.22 -5.34
N GLN A 44 -2.62 21.08 -4.36
CA GLN A 44 -1.26 21.66 -4.41
C GLN A 44 -0.40 21.07 -5.54
N CYS A 45 -0.59 19.80 -5.84
CA CYS A 45 0.07 19.12 -6.96
C CYS A 45 -0.63 19.35 -8.31
N ASN A 46 -1.75 20.04 -8.32
CA ASN A 46 -2.63 20.19 -9.50
C ASN A 46 -2.90 18.85 -10.22
N SER A 47 -3.13 17.80 -9.44
CA SER A 47 -3.31 16.43 -9.92
C SER A 47 -4.44 15.73 -9.18
N PHE A 48 -5.56 15.51 -9.89
CA PHE A 48 -6.77 14.88 -9.36
C PHE A 48 -6.95 13.43 -9.84
N SER A 49 -5.97 12.89 -10.57
CA SER A 49 -5.97 11.48 -10.94
C SER A 49 -6.00 10.59 -9.71
N GLU A 50 -6.54 9.40 -9.84
CA GLU A 50 -6.51 8.38 -8.79
C GLU A 50 -5.08 8.06 -8.36
N LEU A 51 -4.90 7.71 -7.08
CA LEU A 51 -3.69 7.05 -6.61
C LEU A 51 -3.87 5.56 -6.83
N HIS A 52 -3.06 4.99 -7.69
CA HIS A 52 -3.04 3.57 -7.97
C HIS A 52 -1.59 3.11 -8.12
N PHE A 53 -1.09 2.33 -7.14
CA PHE A 53 0.34 2.01 -7.08
C PHE A 53 0.80 1.19 -8.29
N ARG A 54 -0.04 0.31 -8.83
CA ARG A 54 0.28 -0.46 -10.02
C ARG A 54 0.58 0.44 -11.21
N GLU A 55 -0.15 1.54 -11.37
CA GLU A 55 -0.02 2.52 -12.46
C GLU A 55 1.06 3.58 -12.22
N TYR A 56 1.68 3.60 -11.03
CA TYR A 56 2.81 4.48 -10.75
C TYR A 56 4.06 4.01 -11.49
N THR A 57 4.17 4.37 -12.76
CA THR A 57 5.25 3.98 -13.69
C THR A 57 6.14 5.15 -14.11
N LYS A 58 5.80 6.37 -13.70
CA LYS A 58 6.53 7.61 -13.99
C LYS A 58 6.66 8.44 -12.71
N ASP A 59 7.80 9.05 -12.52
CA ASP A 59 8.12 9.82 -11.31
C ASP A 59 7.65 11.29 -11.35
N ASN A 60 6.88 11.69 -12.36
CA ASN A 60 6.28 13.02 -12.43
C ASN A 60 5.25 13.30 -11.32
N LEU A 61 4.69 12.27 -10.72
CA LEU A 61 3.74 12.36 -9.59
C LEU A 61 4.39 12.03 -8.23
N VAL A 62 5.72 11.93 -8.16
CA VAL A 62 6.43 11.55 -6.93
C VAL A 62 6.03 12.39 -5.73
N LYS A 63 5.90 13.70 -5.90
CA LYS A 63 5.49 14.62 -4.83
C LYS A 63 4.11 14.28 -4.26
N LYS A 64 3.13 14.01 -5.13
CA LYS A 64 1.77 13.64 -4.74
C LYS A 64 1.75 12.34 -3.94
N TYR A 65 2.40 11.29 -4.46
CA TYR A 65 2.47 10.00 -3.78
C TYR A 65 3.22 10.10 -2.45
N PHE A 66 4.41 10.70 -2.47
CA PHE A 66 5.22 10.87 -1.26
C PHE A 66 4.46 11.61 -0.14
N GLN A 67 3.90 12.78 -0.46
CA GLN A 67 3.17 13.57 0.54
C GLN A 67 1.93 12.85 1.07
N THR A 68 1.23 12.09 0.21
CA THR A 68 0.08 11.29 0.63
C THR A 68 0.52 10.17 1.58
N LEU A 69 1.54 9.39 1.21
CA LEU A 69 2.06 8.31 2.05
C LEU A 69 2.56 8.84 3.40
N HIS A 70 3.33 9.94 3.38
CA HIS A 70 3.83 10.60 4.59
C HIS A 70 2.68 11.08 5.49
N THR A 71 1.66 11.70 4.92
CA THR A 71 0.49 12.17 5.67
C THR A 71 -0.25 11.03 6.33
N VAL A 72 -0.53 9.96 5.57
CA VAL A 72 -1.31 8.82 6.07
C VAL A 72 -0.59 8.09 7.19
N ILE A 73 0.71 7.79 7.00
CA ILE A 73 1.45 6.96 7.96
C ILE A 73 1.74 7.68 9.29
N ASN A 74 1.62 9.01 9.31
CA ASN A 74 1.79 9.81 10.54
C ASN A 74 0.47 10.08 11.28
N GLU A 75 -0.65 9.59 10.76
CA GLU A 75 -1.96 9.66 11.45
C GLU A 75 -2.25 8.38 12.23
N ASN A 76 -3.23 8.44 13.16
CA ASN A 76 -3.66 7.25 13.91
C ASN A 76 -4.62 6.41 13.08
N VAL A 77 -4.05 5.55 12.23
CA VAL A 77 -4.75 4.64 11.33
C VAL A 77 -4.15 3.25 11.43
N GLN A 78 -4.86 2.24 10.94
CA GLN A 78 -4.38 0.87 10.84
C GLN A 78 -4.53 0.37 9.40
N ILE A 79 -3.57 -0.43 8.97
CA ILE A 79 -3.58 -1.07 7.66
C ILE A 79 -3.28 -2.55 7.88
N ASN A 80 -4.27 -3.39 7.64
CA ASN A 80 -4.12 -4.83 7.75
C ASN A 80 -4.07 -5.43 6.34
N ILE A 81 -3.08 -6.27 6.08
CA ILE A 81 -2.90 -6.93 4.79
C ILE A 81 -2.79 -8.43 5.02
N LEU A 82 -3.52 -9.21 4.23
CA LEU A 82 -3.47 -10.67 4.22
C LEU A 82 -2.95 -11.14 2.88
N THR A 83 -1.98 -12.05 2.90
CA THR A 83 -1.52 -12.80 1.74
C THR A 83 -2.02 -14.25 1.78
N VAL A 84 -2.47 -14.74 0.65
CA VAL A 84 -2.93 -16.13 0.45
C VAL A 84 -2.11 -16.75 -0.67
N ASN A 85 -1.48 -17.90 -0.40
CA ASN A 85 -0.89 -18.71 -1.46
C ASN A 85 -2.02 -19.40 -2.24
N ASN A 86 -2.13 -19.12 -3.53
CA ASN A 86 -3.23 -19.61 -4.35
C ASN A 86 -3.20 -21.12 -4.52
N LYS A 87 -2.01 -21.73 -4.63
CA LYS A 87 -1.86 -23.19 -4.73
C LYS A 87 -2.33 -23.88 -3.48
N ASP A 88 -1.93 -23.39 -2.30
CA ASP A 88 -2.36 -23.95 -1.02
C ASP A 88 -3.88 -23.83 -0.83
N ALA A 89 -4.46 -22.69 -1.20
CA ALA A 89 -5.88 -22.45 -1.10
C ALA A 89 -6.69 -23.36 -2.03
N LEU A 90 -6.26 -23.51 -3.30
CA LEU A 90 -6.89 -24.39 -4.27
C LEU A 90 -6.77 -25.87 -3.86
N TYR A 91 -5.63 -26.29 -3.34
CA TYR A 91 -5.45 -27.63 -2.80
C TYR A 91 -6.40 -27.92 -1.63
N ALA A 92 -6.54 -26.96 -0.70
CA ALA A 92 -7.49 -27.10 0.41
C ALA A 92 -8.94 -27.24 -0.08
N ALA A 93 -9.33 -26.46 -1.11
CA ALA A 93 -10.65 -26.54 -1.72
C ALA A 93 -10.92 -27.91 -2.35
N GLN A 94 -9.96 -28.41 -3.13
CA GLN A 94 -10.09 -29.73 -3.80
C GLN A 94 -10.32 -30.87 -2.82
N ARG A 95 -9.67 -30.82 -1.65
CA ARG A 95 -9.82 -31.86 -0.61
C ARG A 95 -11.24 -32.00 -0.06
N ILE A 96 -12.04 -30.94 -0.16
CA ILE A 96 -13.44 -30.92 0.32
C ILE A 96 -14.44 -30.78 -0.83
N GLY A 97 -13.99 -30.96 -2.07
CA GLY A 97 -14.84 -30.95 -3.26
C GLY A 97 -15.37 -29.58 -3.67
N LEU A 98 -14.75 -28.47 -3.23
CA LEU A 98 -15.13 -27.13 -3.67
C LEU A 98 -14.50 -26.76 -5.02
N THR A 99 -15.28 -26.12 -5.84
CA THR A 99 -14.79 -25.44 -7.04
C THR A 99 -14.00 -24.19 -6.69
N THR A 100 -13.14 -23.72 -7.60
CA THR A 100 -12.39 -22.46 -7.45
C THR A 100 -13.31 -21.25 -7.20
N THR A 101 -14.48 -21.22 -7.88
CA THR A 101 -15.46 -20.15 -7.70
C THR A 101 -16.08 -20.18 -6.30
N GLU A 102 -16.44 -21.34 -5.79
CA GLU A 102 -16.96 -21.47 -4.42
C GLU A 102 -15.92 -21.05 -3.38
N LEU A 103 -14.66 -21.48 -3.54
CA LEU A 103 -13.57 -21.06 -2.66
C LEU A 103 -13.41 -19.54 -2.67
N ARG A 104 -13.36 -18.91 -3.85
CA ARG A 104 -13.24 -17.46 -3.99
C ARG A 104 -14.40 -16.74 -3.29
N ASN A 105 -15.61 -17.20 -3.46
CA ASN A 105 -16.80 -16.66 -2.82
C ASN A 105 -16.73 -16.75 -1.30
N LEU A 106 -16.23 -17.86 -0.77
CA LEU A 106 -16.03 -18.03 0.67
C LEU A 106 -14.96 -17.07 1.20
N PHE A 107 -13.89 -16.87 0.44
CA PHE A 107 -12.80 -15.97 0.83
C PHE A 107 -13.23 -14.50 0.84
N TYR A 108 -14.06 -14.07 -0.12
CA TYR A 108 -14.64 -12.73 -0.12
C TYR A 108 -15.48 -12.41 1.12
N ILE A 109 -16.05 -13.43 1.78
CA ILE A 109 -16.81 -13.24 3.01
C ILE A 109 -15.89 -13.33 4.23
N LYS A 110 -15.02 -14.33 4.28
CA LYS A 110 -14.22 -14.67 5.47
C LYS A 110 -13.00 -13.79 5.66
N ILE A 111 -12.34 -13.37 4.59
CA ILE A 111 -11.13 -12.55 4.68
C ILE A 111 -11.44 -11.14 5.19
N PRO A 112 -12.44 -10.39 4.65
CA PRO A 112 -12.84 -9.13 5.21
C PRO A 112 -13.21 -9.21 6.70
N GLU A 113 -13.97 -10.22 7.09
CA GLU A 113 -14.30 -10.44 8.50
C GLU A 113 -13.04 -10.52 9.38
N ARG A 114 -12.05 -11.31 8.97
CA ARG A 114 -10.79 -11.49 9.71
C ARG A 114 -9.95 -10.21 9.78
N LEU A 115 -9.81 -9.52 8.65
CA LEU A 115 -9.07 -8.26 8.59
C LEU A 115 -9.73 -7.17 9.42
N PHE A 116 -11.06 -7.05 9.36
CA PHE A 116 -11.81 -6.03 10.12
C PHE A 116 -11.82 -6.33 11.60
N TYR A 117 -11.91 -7.60 11.98
CA TYR A 117 -11.79 -7.98 13.38
C TYR A 117 -10.44 -7.57 13.98
N GLY A 118 -9.35 -7.77 13.25
CA GLY A 118 -8.03 -7.29 13.65
C GLY A 118 -7.97 -5.79 13.93
N MET A 119 -8.81 -4.99 13.23
CA MET A 119 -8.88 -3.54 13.43
C MET A 119 -9.81 -3.11 14.56
N THR A 120 -10.82 -3.92 14.89
CA THR A 120 -11.86 -3.57 15.87
C THR A 120 -11.60 -4.12 17.26
N ARG A 121 -10.82 -5.18 17.39
CA ARG A 121 -10.59 -5.87 18.68
C ARG A 121 -9.95 -4.98 19.74
N ASP A 122 -9.02 -4.12 19.34
CA ASP A 122 -8.25 -3.28 20.28
C ASP A 122 -9.05 -2.03 20.71
N LEU A 123 -10.05 -1.62 19.92
CA LEU A 123 -10.92 -0.50 20.23
C LEU A 123 -11.96 -0.83 21.31
N SER A 124 -12.37 -2.10 21.38
CA SER A 124 -13.40 -2.56 22.32
C SER A 124 -12.94 -2.61 23.79
N SER A 125 -11.62 -2.52 24.04
CA SER A 125 -11.05 -2.57 25.38
C SER A 125 -10.82 -1.19 26.02
N GLN A 126 -10.90 -0.12 25.25
CA GLN A 126 -10.54 1.22 25.71
C GLN A 126 -11.70 2.20 25.88
N GLU A 127 -12.88 1.91 25.30
CA GLU A 127 -14.01 2.81 25.35
C GLU A 127 -15.20 2.19 26.09
N SER A 128 -15.84 2.98 26.96
CA SER A 128 -17.03 2.60 27.71
C SER A 128 -18.32 2.52 26.87
N GLY A 129 -18.23 2.63 25.54
CA GLY A 129 -19.37 2.64 24.63
C GLY A 129 -19.21 1.70 23.44
N MET A 130 -20.33 1.33 22.81
CA MET A 130 -20.37 0.49 21.62
C MET A 130 -19.78 1.22 20.41
N VAL A 131 -18.76 0.64 19.77
CA VAL A 131 -18.12 1.17 18.55
C VAL A 131 -19.01 0.87 17.33
N ARG A 132 -19.48 1.91 16.67
CA ARG A 132 -20.21 1.80 15.39
C ARG A 132 -19.24 1.77 14.23
N VAL A 133 -19.25 0.68 13.45
CA VAL A 133 -18.34 0.46 12.30
C VAL A 133 -19.08 0.65 11.00
N LYS A 134 -18.55 1.49 10.11
CA LYS A 134 -19.00 1.67 8.73
C LYS A 134 -17.92 1.12 7.82
N ILE A 135 -18.27 0.20 6.92
CA ILE A 135 -17.35 -0.46 6.02
C ILE A 135 -17.63 0.00 4.59
N LYS A 136 -16.58 0.22 3.82
CA LYS A 136 -16.66 0.47 2.38
C LYS A 136 -15.75 -0.51 1.67
N VAL A 137 -16.31 -1.19 0.68
CA VAL A 137 -15.58 -2.12 -0.19
C VAL A 137 -15.44 -1.49 -1.58
N ASP A 138 -14.37 -1.81 -2.31
CA ASP A 138 -14.28 -1.36 -3.69
C ASP A 138 -15.39 -2.01 -4.54
N GLN A 139 -15.88 -1.26 -5.53
CA GLN A 139 -17.00 -1.69 -6.36
C GLN A 139 -16.58 -2.87 -7.25
N ASN A 140 -17.28 -4.00 -7.10
CA ASN A 140 -17.05 -5.20 -7.88
C ASN A 140 -18.36 -5.94 -8.11
N ASP A 141 -18.70 -6.23 -9.38
CA ASP A 141 -19.95 -6.93 -9.78
C ASP A 141 -20.08 -8.33 -9.14
N GLU A 142 -18.96 -8.96 -8.76
CA GLU A 142 -18.98 -10.24 -8.06
C GLU A 142 -19.50 -10.08 -6.63
N TYR A 143 -19.20 -8.97 -5.98
CA TYR A 143 -19.66 -8.68 -4.62
C TYR A 143 -21.18 -8.50 -4.56
N ASP A 144 -21.74 -7.82 -5.56
CA ASP A 144 -23.19 -7.61 -5.68
C ASP A 144 -23.93 -8.96 -5.83
N LYS A 145 -23.42 -9.85 -6.71
CA LYS A 145 -23.98 -11.20 -6.92
C LYS A 145 -23.93 -12.08 -5.67
N LEU A 146 -22.96 -11.85 -4.79
CA LEU A 146 -22.76 -12.60 -3.56
C LEU A 146 -23.54 -12.03 -2.38
N PHE A 147 -24.19 -10.87 -2.52
CA PHE A 147 -24.76 -10.10 -1.40
C PHE A 147 -23.74 -9.86 -0.30
N LEU A 148 -22.50 -9.52 -0.70
CA LEU A 148 -21.34 -9.43 0.19
C LEU A 148 -21.58 -8.44 1.33
N GLU A 149 -22.21 -7.31 1.05
CA GLU A 149 -22.53 -6.28 2.05
C GLU A 149 -23.34 -6.85 3.20
N THR A 150 -24.43 -7.57 2.90
CA THR A 150 -25.29 -8.22 3.91
C THR A 150 -24.53 -9.29 4.69
N LYS A 151 -23.78 -10.13 4.00
CA LYS A 151 -23.01 -11.22 4.63
C LYS A 151 -21.92 -10.70 5.56
N ILE A 152 -21.22 -9.61 5.21
CA ILE A 152 -20.25 -8.98 6.10
C ILE A 152 -20.93 -8.45 7.36
N ILE A 153 -22.08 -7.76 7.23
CA ILE A 153 -22.84 -7.25 8.39
C ILE A 153 -23.23 -8.40 9.32
N GLU A 154 -23.82 -9.45 8.79
CA GLU A 154 -24.27 -10.61 9.55
C GLU A 154 -23.11 -11.31 10.26
N GLN A 155 -22.07 -11.66 9.54
CA GLN A 155 -20.91 -12.39 10.07
C GLN A 155 -20.19 -11.59 11.15
N MET A 156 -19.92 -10.31 10.91
CA MET A 156 -19.20 -9.49 11.88
C MET A 156 -20.03 -9.22 13.13
N ASN A 157 -21.33 -8.97 13.00
CA ASN A 157 -22.21 -8.74 14.14
C ASN A 157 -22.42 -10.04 14.94
N ALA A 158 -22.58 -11.19 14.28
CA ALA A 158 -22.62 -12.49 14.94
C ALA A 158 -21.31 -12.76 15.71
N HIS A 159 -20.16 -12.48 15.10
CA HIS A 159 -18.87 -12.62 15.73
C HIS A 159 -18.68 -11.69 16.95
N SER A 160 -19.13 -10.43 16.82
CA SER A 160 -19.09 -9.47 17.92
C SER A 160 -19.91 -9.96 19.11
N ALA A 161 -21.14 -10.42 18.85
CA ALA A 161 -22.03 -10.97 19.87
C ALA A 161 -21.45 -12.25 20.51
N TYR A 162 -21.02 -13.21 19.70
CA TYR A 162 -20.50 -14.49 20.19
C TYR A 162 -19.23 -14.34 21.05
N ARG A 163 -18.37 -13.40 20.70
CA ARG A 163 -17.11 -13.13 21.44
C ARG A 163 -17.20 -12.00 22.45
N ASN A 164 -18.41 -11.53 22.75
CA ASN A 164 -18.66 -10.42 23.68
C ASN A 164 -17.77 -9.20 23.37
N LYS A 165 -17.75 -8.79 22.10
CA LYS A 165 -17.02 -7.61 21.65
C LYS A 165 -17.94 -6.39 21.62
N ASN A 166 -17.38 -5.22 21.83
CA ASN A 166 -18.15 -3.99 21.95
C ASN A 166 -18.19 -3.16 20.65
N TYR A 167 -18.41 -3.85 19.49
CA TYR A 167 -18.62 -3.17 18.22
C TYR A 167 -19.85 -3.68 17.48
N ARG A 168 -20.41 -2.85 16.62
CA ARG A 168 -21.49 -3.19 15.70
C ARG A 168 -21.21 -2.62 14.32
N VAL A 169 -21.23 -3.45 13.28
CA VAL A 169 -21.26 -3.01 11.90
C VAL A 169 -22.66 -2.49 11.60
N VAL A 170 -22.75 -1.20 11.29
CA VAL A 170 -24.02 -0.52 11.02
C VAL A 170 -24.31 -0.37 9.54
N ASN A 171 -23.28 -0.40 8.72
CA ASN A 171 -23.40 -0.27 7.26
C ASN A 171 -22.19 -0.83 6.54
N VAL A 172 -22.42 -1.51 5.41
CA VAL A 172 -21.42 -1.88 4.43
C VAL A 172 -21.88 -1.34 3.09
N LEU A 173 -21.04 -0.67 2.34
CA LEU A 173 -21.37 -0.04 1.05
C LEU A 173 -20.28 -0.32 0.03
N SER A 174 -20.68 -0.70 -1.16
CA SER A 174 -19.83 -0.69 -2.36
C SER A 174 -19.56 0.75 -2.81
N GLN A 175 -18.32 1.09 -3.11
CA GLN A 175 -17.94 2.43 -3.51
C GLN A 175 -16.83 2.39 -4.57
N ASN A 176 -16.98 3.18 -5.63
CA ASN A 176 -15.98 3.33 -6.68
C ASN A 176 -14.70 3.99 -6.12
N SER A 177 -13.54 3.34 -6.30
CA SER A 177 -12.22 3.78 -5.83
C SER A 177 -11.83 5.16 -6.36
N VAL A 178 -12.17 5.49 -7.61
CA VAL A 178 -11.88 6.81 -8.22
C VAL A 178 -12.42 7.97 -7.36
N LYS A 179 -13.55 7.77 -6.69
CA LYS A 179 -14.20 8.77 -5.84
C LYS A 179 -13.84 8.65 -4.35
N SER A 180 -13.07 7.65 -3.97
CA SER A 180 -12.79 7.30 -2.58
C SER A 180 -11.31 7.35 -2.25
N ILE A 181 -10.83 8.47 -1.73
CA ILE A 181 -9.44 8.60 -1.26
C ILE A 181 -9.03 7.46 -0.31
N PRO A 182 -9.83 7.02 0.67
CA PRO A 182 -9.43 5.90 1.52
C PRO A 182 -9.26 4.56 0.80
N LEU A 183 -10.04 4.27 -0.24
CA LEU A 183 -9.84 3.07 -1.08
C LEU A 183 -8.53 3.19 -1.88
N GLN A 184 -8.22 4.36 -2.43
CA GLN A 184 -6.93 4.62 -3.08
C GLN A 184 -5.74 4.48 -2.12
N ILE A 185 -5.92 4.82 -0.85
CA ILE A 185 -4.90 4.66 0.19
C ILE A 185 -4.63 3.17 0.44
N VAL A 186 -5.68 2.34 0.63
CA VAL A 186 -5.48 0.91 0.86
C VAL A 186 -4.83 0.24 -0.35
N ASP A 187 -5.25 0.54 -1.57
CA ASP A 187 -4.61 0.06 -2.81
C ASP A 187 -3.12 0.43 -2.83
N THR A 188 -2.81 1.70 -2.56
CA THR A 188 -1.42 2.18 -2.62
C THR A 188 -0.53 1.50 -1.58
N PHE A 189 -0.95 1.39 -0.31
CA PHE A 189 -0.16 0.71 0.72
C PHE A 189 -0.08 -0.80 0.49
N MET A 190 -1.15 -1.43 0.06
CA MET A 190 -1.15 -2.84 -0.34
C MET A 190 -0.19 -3.08 -1.49
N GLY A 191 -0.22 -2.22 -2.52
CA GLY A 191 0.71 -2.29 -3.65
C GLY A 191 2.18 -2.15 -3.23
N ILE A 192 2.50 -1.27 -2.26
CA ILE A 192 3.85 -1.15 -1.68
C ILE A 192 4.25 -2.45 -0.97
N VAL A 193 3.35 -3.01 -0.15
CA VAL A 193 3.63 -4.26 0.58
C VAL A 193 3.83 -5.42 -0.39
N ILE A 194 3.01 -5.56 -1.42
CA ILE A 194 3.17 -6.56 -2.48
C ILE A 194 4.54 -6.41 -3.16
N PHE A 195 4.92 -5.19 -3.53
CA PHE A 195 6.20 -4.90 -4.16
C PHE A 195 7.40 -5.33 -3.30
N LEU A 196 7.29 -5.21 -1.98
CA LEU A 196 8.31 -5.66 -1.03
C LEU A 196 8.29 -7.18 -0.84
N LEU A 197 7.10 -7.80 -0.71
CA LEU A 197 6.92 -9.25 -0.53
C LEU A 197 7.43 -10.05 -1.72
N GLU A 198 7.09 -9.61 -2.92
CA GLU A 198 7.47 -10.26 -4.19
C GLU A 198 8.88 -9.87 -4.65
N GLN A 199 9.57 -9.00 -3.88
CA GLN A 199 10.92 -8.50 -4.19
C GLN A 199 11.04 -7.87 -5.58
N ASN A 200 9.96 -7.24 -6.06
CA ASN A 200 9.91 -6.62 -7.38
C ASN A 200 10.94 -5.48 -7.56
N TYR A 201 11.54 -5.01 -6.45
CA TYR A 201 12.66 -4.06 -6.48
C TYR A 201 13.95 -4.63 -7.10
N LEU A 202 14.06 -5.96 -7.22
CA LEU A 202 15.21 -6.62 -7.87
C LEU A 202 15.11 -6.59 -9.40
N GLU A 203 13.96 -6.25 -9.95
CA GLU A 203 13.78 -6.13 -11.39
C GLU A 203 14.58 -4.96 -11.96
N SER A 204 15.14 -5.15 -13.16
CA SER A 204 15.91 -4.13 -13.87
C SER A 204 15.04 -3.05 -14.55
N SER A 205 13.71 -3.18 -14.51
CA SER A 205 12.77 -2.29 -15.20
C SER A 205 12.82 -0.85 -14.66
N ASN A 206 12.53 0.14 -15.51
CA ASN A 206 12.45 1.53 -15.09
C ASN A 206 11.31 1.72 -14.06
N THR A 207 10.22 0.99 -14.19
CA THR A 207 9.10 1.01 -13.25
C THR A 207 9.53 0.55 -11.87
N ALA A 208 10.28 -0.55 -11.76
CA ALA A 208 10.81 -1.05 -10.50
C ALA A 208 11.74 -0.01 -9.84
N LYS A 209 12.62 0.62 -10.61
CA LYS A 209 13.52 1.68 -10.12
C LYS A 209 12.77 2.90 -9.59
N ILE A 210 11.73 3.35 -10.31
CA ILE A 210 10.88 4.50 -9.91
C ILE A 210 10.09 4.18 -8.64
N LYS A 211 9.49 2.99 -8.55
CA LYS A 211 8.77 2.53 -7.36
C LYS A 211 9.71 2.37 -6.16
N SER A 212 10.87 1.77 -6.36
CA SER A 212 11.90 1.63 -5.31
C SER A 212 12.35 3.00 -4.78
N ASP A 213 12.54 3.98 -5.66
CA ASP A 213 12.93 5.33 -5.26
C ASP A 213 11.86 6.01 -4.41
N LEU A 214 10.59 5.92 -4.79
CA LEU A 214 9.48 6.46 -4.01
C LEU A 214 9.41 5.81 -2.62
N ILE A 215 9.43 4.47 -2.56
CA ILE A 215 9.31 3.72 -1.31
C ILE A 215 10.48 4.03 -0.38
N TYR A 216 11.70 4.00 -0.89
CA TYR A 216 12.90 4.27 -0.11
C TYR A 216 12.87 5.68 0.51
N ARG A 217 12.60 6.70 -0.30
CA ARG A 217 12.47 8.08 0.16
C ARG A 217 11.37 8.26 1.19
N PHE A 218 10.24 7.61 0.97
CA PHE A 218 9.15 7.62 1.94
C PHE A 218 9.59 7.00 3.27
N LEU A 219 10.27 5.85 3.26
CA LEU A 219 10.66 5.14 4.47
C LEU A 219 11.76 5.86 5.27
N ILE A 220 12.72 6.52 4.60
CA ILE A 220 13.80 7.24 5.31
C ILE A 220 13.37 8.59 5.88
N GLU A 221 12.20 9.10 5.52
CA GLU A 221 11.74 10.42 5.95
C GLU A 221 11.20 10.39 7.38
N GLY A 222 11.84 11.15 8.28
CA GLY A 222 11.42 11.30 9.67
C GLY A 222 11.18 9.95 10.38
N ASN A 223 9.98 9.77 10.92
CA ASN A 223 9.57 8.54 11.63
C ASN A 223 8.78 7.56 10.74
N ASN A 224 8.75 7.76 9.43
CA ASN A 224 7.90 6.97 8.53
C ASN A 224 8.20 5.47 8.61
N LEU A 225 9.47 5.06 8.68
CA LEU A 225 9.84 3.64 8.81
C LEU A 225 9.23 3.00 10.06
N ILE A 226 9.39 3.66 11.21
CA ILE A 226 8.87 3.18 12.50
C ILE A 226 7.33 3.11 12.45
N ASN A 227 6.70 4.15 11.92
CA ASN A 227 5.25 4.21 11.79
C ASN A 227 4.74 3.16 10.81
N PHE A 228 5.42 2.93 9.67
CA PHE A 228 5.08 1.91 8.69
C PHE A 228 5.11 0.51 9.34
N GLN A 229 6.17 0.16 10.06
CA GLN A 229 6.29 -1.11 10.75
C GLN A 229 5.24 -1.29 11.87
N ARG A 230 4.86 -0.20 12.52
CA ARG A 230 3.84 -0.22 13.60
C ARG A 230 2.42 -0.35 13.07
N GLN A 231 2.07 0.37 11.99
CA GLN A 231 0.71 0.47 11.49
C GLN A 231 0.33 -0.60 10.47
N ILE A 232 1.32 -1.14 9.74
CA ILE A 232 1.10 -2.25 8.81
C ILE A 232 1.10 -3.55 9.59
N LYS A 233 -0.04 -4.25 9.58
CA LYS A 233 -0.19 -5.59 10.11
C LYS A 233 -0.30 -6.56 8.95
N LEU A 234 0.71 -7.39 8.80
CA LEU A 234 0.79 -8.37 7.72
C LEU A 234 0.45 -9.75 8.24
N TYR A 235 -0.42 -10.44 7.53
CA TYR A 235 -0.87 -11.79 7.85
C TYR A 235 -0.71 -12.72 6.65
N LYS A 236 -0.55 -14.02 6.95
CA LYS A 236 -0.57 -15.09 5.96
C LYS A 236 -1.70 -16.07 6.30
N TRP A 237 -2.45 -16.46 5.29
CA TRP A 237 -3.35 -17.59 5.38
C TRP A 237 -2.56 -18.90 5.25
N THR A 238 -2.74 -19.81 6.20
CA THR A 238 -2.04 -21.10 6.27
C THR A 238 -2.98 -22.30 6.30
N GLY A 239 -4.29 -22.05 6.08
CA GLY A 239 -5.31 -23.10 6.18
C GLY A 239 -5.72 -23.47 7.61
N HIS A 240 -5.18 -22.77 8.62
CA HIS A 240 -5.54 -22.95 10.03
C HIS A 240 -6.61 -21.93 10.45
N GLU A 241 -7.19 -22.13 11.65
CA GLU A 241 -8.26 -21.28 12.18
C GLU A 241 -7.85 -19.82 12.37
N GLU A 242 -6.59 -19.57 12.72
CA GLU A 242 -6.08 -18.21 12.92
C GLU A 242 -5.10 -17.81 11.83
N LEU A 243 -5.10 -16.50 11.52
CA LEU A 243 -4.12 -15.93 10.59
C LEU A 243 -2.75 -15.87 11.25
N THR A 244 -1.73 -16.31 10.53
CA THR A 244 -0.35 -16.20 10.98
C THR A 244 0.17 -14.78 10.74
N SER A 245 0.61 -14.13 11.81
CA SER A 245 1.25 -12.80 11.71
C SER A 245 2.64 -12.93 11.12
N ILE A 246 2.97 -12.01 10.19
CA ILE A 246 4.29 -11.89 9.57
C ILE A 246 4.87 -10.54 9.96
N ASN A 247 6.17 -10.50 10.28
CA ASN A 247 6.85 -9.25 10.56
C ASN A 247 7.19 -8.54 9.24
N ILE A 248 6.59 -7.39 8.99
CA ILE A 248 6.87 -6.59 7.80
C ILE A 248 8.35 -6.17 7.70
N SER A 249 9.06 -6.09 8.83
CA SER A 249 10.48 -5.74 8.87
C SER A 249 11.36 -6.73 8.13
N ASP A 250 10.94 -8.00 8.04
CA ASP A 250 11.68 -9.06 7.33
C ASP A 250 11.76 -8.79 5.81
N TYR A 251 10.88 -7.94 5.29
CA TYR A 251 10.83 -7.52 3.88
C TYR A 251 11.34 -6.10 3.66
N VAL A 252 11.11 -5.22 4.62
CA VAL A 252 11.59 -3.83 4.56
C VAL A 252 13.11 -3.77 4.69
N SER A 253 13.71 -4.51 5.62
CA SER A 253 15.16 -4.43 5.88
C SER A 253 16.02 -4.86 4.69
N PRO A 254 15.75 -5.99 4.00
CA PRO A 254 16.46 -6.34 2.77
C PRO A 254 16.31 -5.32 1.65
N PHE A 255 15.08 -4.78 1.48
CA PHE A 255 14.83 -3.73 0.51
C PHE A 255 15.66 -2.47 0.79
N MET A 256 15.70 -2.00 2.04
CA MET A 256 16.46 -0.82 2.43
C MET A 256 17.97 -1.01 2.16
N ALA A 257 18.52 -2.18 2.52
CA ALA A 257 19.92 -2.51 2.26
C ALA A 257 20.23 -2.55 0.76
N TYR A 258 19.38 -3.22 -0.04
CA TYR A 258 19.52 -3.29 -1.49
C TYR A 258 19.50 -1.88 -2.11
N LYS A 259 18.50 -1.07 -1.76
CA LYS A 259 18.33 0.25 -2.37
C LYS A 259 19.48 1.20 -2.01
N ALA A 260 19.97 1.17 -0.77
CA ALA A 260 21.12 1.96 -0.35
C ALA A 260 22.40 1.56 -1.13
N ALA A 261 22.64 0.27 -1.30
CA ALA A 261 23.78 -0.23 -2.09
C ALA A 261 23.64 0.15 -3.58
N TYR A 262 22.44 -0.02 -4.15
CA TYR A 262 22.14 0.36 -5.53
C TYR A 262 22.36 1.87 -5.76
N ASP A 263 21.86 2.73 -4.89
CA ASP A 263 22.01 4.18 -5.00
C ASP A 263 23.48 4.61 -4.92
N SER A 264 24.27 3.97 -4.05
CA SER A 264 25.70 4.23 -3.93
C SER A 264 26.44 3.91 -5.23
N GLN A 265 26.13 2.78 -5.88
CA GLN A 265 26.69 2.40 -7.17
C GLN A 265 26.26 3.35 -8.29
N GLU A 266 24.99 3.75 -8.31
CA GLU A 266 24.47 4.71 -9.28
C GLU A 266 25.12 6.09 -9.14
N ILE A 267 25.37 6.57 -7.94
CA ILE A 267 26.10 7.82 -7.69
C ILE A 267 27.51 7.75 -8.34
N ILE A 268 28.25 6.66 -8.10
CA ILE A 268 29.58 6.46 -8.67
C ILE A 268 29.49 6.43 -10.20
N ARG A 269 28.54 5.70 -10.79
CA ARG A 269 28.32 5.63 -12.23
C ARG A 269 28.09 7.01 -12.84
N ILE A 270 27.29 7.83 -12.19
CA ILE A 270 26.91 9.15 -12.69
C ILE A 270 28.05 10.14 -12.52
N GLN A 271 28.81 10.07 -11.42
CA GLN A 271 30.04 10.86 -11.25
C GLN A 271 31.02 10.55 -12.39
N LYS A 272 31.19 9.28 -12.75
CA LYS A 272 32.01 8.87 -13.90
C LYS A 272 31.51 9.47 -15.21
N ILE A 273 30.21 9.41 -15.49
CA ILE A 273 29.61 10.05 -16.69
C ILE A 273 29.90 11.56 -16.72
N MET A 274 29.84 12.24 -15.58
CA MET A 274 30.13 13.67 -15.50
C MET A 274 31.60 13.98 -15.78
N VAL A 275 32.52 13.20 -15.24
CA VAL A 275 33.96 13.36 -15.46
C VAL A 275 34.34 13.10 -16.93
N GLU A 276 33.75 12.07 -17.54
CA GLU A 276 33.98 11.73 -18.94
C GLU A 276 33.37 12.72 -19.94
N ASN A 277 32.39 13.52 -19.51
CA ASN A 277 31.64 14.44 -20.37
C ASN A 277 31.51 15.84 -19.74
N PRO A 278 32.62 16.54 -19.45
CA PRO A 278 32.64 17.80 -18.67
C PRO A 278 31.87 18.95 -19.33
N VAL A 279 31.83 19.00 -20.65
CA VAL A 279 31.15 20.06 -21.43
C VAL A 279 29.78 19.67 -21.95
N MET A 280 29.29 18.47 -21.58
CA MET A 280 28.00 17.97 -22.08
C MET A 280 26.82 18.83 -21.58
N PRO A 281 25.91 19.23 -22.50
CA PRO A 281 24.69 19.93 -22.11
C PRO A 281 23.86 19.14 -21.10
N LEU A 282 23.23 19.85 -20.15
CA LEU A 282 22.43 19.26 -19.07
C LEU A 282 21.34 18.29 -19.57
N LYS A 283 20.71 18.63 -20.70
CA LYS A 283 19.68 17.81 -21.34
C LYS A 283 20.20 16.44 -21.78
N GLU A 284 21.38 16.41 -22.38
CA GLU A 284 22.02 15.19 -22.85
C GLU A 284 22.55 14.36 -21.68
N LEU A 285 23.13 15.01 -20.67
CA LEU A 285 23.56 14.36 -19.44
C LEU A 285 22.39 13.64 -18.75
N ARG A 286 21.21 14.27 -18.68
CA ARG A 286 20.00 13.65 -18.14
C ARG A 286 19.57 12.40 -18.93
N LEU A 287 19.68 12.42 -20.24
CA LEU A 287 19.36 11.25 -21.07
C LEU A 287 20.33 10.09 -20.79
N LYS A 288 21.64 10.37 -20.69
CA LYS A 288 22.64 9.34 -20.35
C LYS A 288 22.45 8.75 -18.95
N VAL A 289 22.03 9.57 -17.99
CA VAL A 289 21.82 9.12 -16.61
C VAL A 289 20.63 8.18 -16.49
N GLY A 290 19.56 8.40 -17.25
CA GLY A 290 18.40 7.51 -17.21
C GLY A 290 17.47 7.74 -16.01
N TYR A 291 16.62 6.80 -15.65
CA TYR A 291 15.69 6.86 -14.53
C TYR A 291 16.32 6.29 -13.25
N PRO A 292 15.85 6.71 -12.04
CA PRO A 292 14.78 7.69 -11.76
C PRO A 292 15.24 9.14 -11.90
N ASN A 293 14.30 10.07 -12.16
CA ASN A 293 14.61 11.50 -12.30
C ASN A 293 15.12 12.15 -11.02
N THR A 294 14.70 11.64 -9.86
CA THR A 294 15.17 12.11 -8.55
C THR A 294 16.69 11.97 -8.40
N MET A 295 17.26 10.84 -8.82
CA MET A 295 18.70 10.64 -8.84
C MET A 295 19.41 11.62 -9.79
N LYS A 296 18.85 11.88 -10.97
CA LYS A 296 19.36 12.87 -11.93
C LYS A 296 19.39 14.27 -11.33
N ASN A 297 18.31 14.67 -10.63
CA ASN A 297 18.22 15.99 -10.04
C ASN A 297 19.25 16.19 -8.93
N THR A 298 19.46 15.18 -8.08
CA THR A 298 20.48 15.20 -7.03
C THR A 298 21.89 15.45 -7.62
N LEU A 299 22.20 14.79 -8.71
CA LEU A 299 23.51 14.92 -9.36
C LEU A 299 23.71 16.24 -10.08
N ILE A 300 22.66 16.75 -10.70
CA ILE A 300 22.70 18.04 -11.32
C ILE A 300 22.85 19.13 -10.27
N GLY A 301 22.16 19.00 -9.13
CA GLY A 301 22.37 19.87 -7.99
C GLY A 301 23.82 19.84 -7.49
N TYR A 302 24.44 18.67 -7.44
CA TYR A 302 25.84 18.52 -7.08
C TYR A 302 26.78 19.18 -8.10
N LYS A 303 26.51 19.02 -9.40
CA LYS A 303 27.25 19.72 -10.46
C LYS A 303 27.14 21.24 -10.34
N ASP A 304 25.93 21.77 -10.16
CA ASP A 304 25.72 23.21 -9.99
C ASP A 304 26.37 23.75 -8.72
N GLN A 305 26.43 22.96 -7.66
CA GLN A 305 27.11 23.31 -6.42
C GLN A 305 28.61 23.39 -6.59
N ILE A 306 29.24 22.42 -7.27
CA ILE A 306 30.68 22.41 -7.60
C ILE A 306 31.03 23.60 -8.51
N GLU A 307 30.14 23.92 -9.46
CA GLU A 307 30.35 25.02 -10.41
C GLU A 307 29.92 26.39 -9.87
N GLY A 308 29.56 26.50 -8.57
CA GLY A 308 29.18 27.75 -7.91
C GLY A 308 27.85 28.32 -8.40
N ARG A 309 26.99 27.53 -9.07
CA ARG A 309 25.74 28.02 -9.67
C ARG A 309 24.56 28.13 -8.71
N GLY A 310 24.77 27.82 -7.44
CA GLY A 310 23.87 28.15 -6.32
C GLY A 310 22.36 27.83 -6.47
N ARG A 311 21.98 26.83 -7.26
CA ARG A 311 20.57 26.43 -7.38
C ARG A 311 20.20 25.48 -6.26
N ASN A 312 19.26 25.91 -5.42
CA ASN A 312 18.61 25.00 -4.46
C ASN A 312 17.69 24.06 -5.21
N TYR A 313 18.14 22.82 -5.44
CA TYR A 313 17.25 21.76 -5.92
C TYR A 313 16.51 21.16 -4.73
N SER A 314 15.28 21.61 -4.52
CA SER A 314 14.34 20.88 -3.68
C SER A 314 14.01 19.56 -4.39
N ILE A 315 14.27 18.45 -3.73
CA ILE A 315 14.00 17.10 -4.24
C ILE A 315 12.51 16.75 -4.10
N LEU A 316 11.76 17.54 -3.34
CA LEU A 316 10.33 17.35 -3.06
C LEU A 316 9.48 18.52 -3.55
#